data_f3f8963129a8115ccbe62af566743752
#
_entry.id   f3f8963129a8115ccbe62af566743752
#
_cell.length_a   1.000
_cell.length_b   1.000
_cell.length_c   1.000
_cell.angle_alpha   90.00
_cell.angle_beta   90.00
_cell.angle_gamma   90.00
#
_symmetry.space_group_name_H-M   'P 1'
#
loop_
_entity.id
_entity.type
_entity.pdbx_description
1 polymer ?
#
loop_
_entity_poly.entity_id
_entity_poly.type
_entity_poly.pdbx_seq_one_letter_code
_entity_poly.pdbx_strand_id
1 'polypeptide(L)'
;MAYVPLTERVGYVPGGVNIGVVQGQSGNAIMIDTGIGETNGKKALKSIREALESNVSTIVTTHGHADHFGANVVVVKRTGARVYAPTIDEVFLRYPMFQPSSLFGGADPLDALRGGFLLADASPVDVVYDAGPLVIDGVELEVIDLSGHSPGQKGLLVDGVFFCADVVLPESVLAKYRIPYLYSVTQHLTALDRAAAVRCHIAVPGHGAITEDLTELINMNRSLVHRVIDVIMSELETPQTAEALLTGVLSRLDAPISDAPGYYLLQPTVFAFLSHLEREGLVSHSIDERRSVWSRASS
;
A
#
# COMPACT_ATOMS: atom_id res chain seq x y z
N MET A 1 -18.34 -9.84 7.28
CA MET A 1 -17.79 -9.83 5.92
C MET A 1 -18.73 -10.65 5.06
N ALA A 2 -19.46 -10.02 4.16
CA ALA A 2 -20.27 -10.67 3.15
C ALA A 2 -19.79 -10.19 1.79
N TYR A 3 -19.79 -11.07 0.79
CA TYR A 3 -19.47 -10.72 -0.59
C TYR A 3 -20.49 -9.70 -1.11
N VAL A 4 -19.99 -8.70 -1.81
CA VAL A 4 -20.81 -7.66 -2.46
C VAL A 4 -20.53 -7.70 -3.96
N PRO A 5 -21.52 -8.02 -4.82
CA PRO A 5 -21.34 -7.99 -6.26
C PRO A 5 -21.27 -6.54 -6.77
N LEU A 6 -20.40 -6.29 -7.74
CA LEU A 6 -20.24 -5.00 -8.42
C LEU A 6 -20.61 -5.08 -9.90
N THR A 7 -20.26 -6.19 -10.56
CA THR A 7 -20.65 -6.51 -11.93
C THR A 7 -21.11 -7.98 -11.99
N GLU A 8 -21.36 -8.53 -13.17
CA GLU A 8 -21.75 -9.94 -13.35
C GLU A 8 -20.69 -10.90 -12.76
N ARG A 9 -19.38 -10.60 -12.93
CA ARG A 9 -18.31 -11.50 -12.46
C ARG A 9 -17.37 -10.88 -11.42
N VAL A 10 -17.50 -9.59 -11.12
CA VAL A 10 -16.60 -8.88 -10.19
C VAL A 10 -17.36 -8.45 -8.97
N GLY A 11 -16.76 -8.64 -7.82
CA GLY A 11 -17.23 -8.13 -6.55
C GLY A 11 -16.11 -7.98 -5.55
N TYR A 12 -16.44 -7.77 -4.31
CA TYR A 12 -15.46 -7.65 -3.24
C TYR A 12 -16.03 -8.13 -1.90
N VAL A 13 -15.13 -8.40 -0.96
CA VAL A 13 -15.46 -8.68 0.43
C VAL A 13 -14.94 -7.52 1.27
N PRO A 14 -15.82 -6.65 1.81
CA PRO A 14 -15.41 -5.52 2.63
C PRO A 14 -14.78 -5.97 3.95
N GLY A 15 -13.72 -5.24 4.40
CA GLY A 15 -13.01 -5.55 5.63
C GLY A 15 -12.11 -4.43 6.09
N GLY A 16 -11.12 -4.74 6.94
CA GLY A 16 -10.02 -3.82 7.23
C GLY A 16 -9.22 -3.50 5.97
N VAL A 17 -9.05 -4.50 5.11
CA VAL A 17 -8.66 -4.39 3.71
C VAL A 17 -9.82 -4.91 2.86
N ASN A 18 -10.13 -4.24 1.76
CA ASN A 18 -11.10 -4.69 0.78
C ASN A 18 -10.47 -5.78 -0.09
N ILE A 19 -11.09 -6.94 -0.10
CA ILE A 19 -10.61 -8.10 -0.84
C ILE A 19 -11.40 -8.19 -2.15
N GLY A 20 -10.73 -7.99 -3.29
CA GLY A 20 -11.36 -8.13 -4.58
C GLY A 20 -11.63 -9.60 -4.94
N VAL A 21 -12.67 -9.84 -5.72
CA VAL A 21 -13.05 -11.17 -6.19
C VAL A 21 -13.49 -11.08 -7.64
N VAL A 22 -12.87 -11.88 -8.49
CA VAL A 22 -13.20 -11.97 -9.91
C VAL A 22 -13.50 -13.43 -10.26
N GLN A 23 -14.64 -13.71 -10.88
CA GLN A 23 -14.98 -15.05 -11.33
C GLN A 23 -14.30 -15.34 -12.67
N GLY A 24 -13.46 -16.37 -12.70
CA GLY A 24 -12.78 -16.85 -13.89
C GLY A 24 -13.68 -17.66 -14.81
N GLN A 25 -13.22 -17.93 -16.02
CA GLN A 25 -13.97 -18.72 -17.01
C GLN A 25 -14.16 -20.19 -16.61
N SER A 26 -13.27 -20.74 -15.78
CA SER A 26 -13.42 -22.09 -15.23
C SER A 26 -14.50 -22.20 -14.15
N GLY A 27 -15.07 -21.07 -13.72
CA GLY A 27 -15.98 -20.97 -12.57
C GLY A 27 -15.26 -20.85 -11.23
N ASN A 28 -13.92 -20.86 -11.19
CA ASN A 28 -13.17 -20.58 -9.98
C ASN A 28 -13.00 -19.06 -9.76
N ALA A 29 -12.75 -18.67 -8.52
CA ALA A 29 -12.53 -17.28 -8.16
C ALA A 29 -11.03 -16.92 -8.16
N ILE A 30 -10.73 -15.73 -8.66
CA ILE A 30 -9.47 -15.00 -8.50
C ILE A 30 -9.67 -14.02 -7.33
N MET A 31 -8.83 -14.09 -6.33
CA MET A 31 -8.88 -13.24 -5.15
C MET A 31 -7.81 -12.15 -5.25
N ILE A 32 -8.20 -10.88 -5.15
CA ILE A 32 -7.27 -9.74 -5.16
C ILE A 32 -7.07 -9.31 -3.71
N ASP A 33 -5.83 -9.47 -3.22
CA ASP A 33 -5.44 -9.41 -1.82
C ASP A 33 -6.20 -10.42 -0.93
N THR A 34 -5.75 -10.60 0.31
CA THR A 34 -6.33 -11.62 1.22
C THR A 34 -6.63 -11.07 2.61
N GLY A 35 -6.18 -9.84 2.91
CA GLY A 35 -6.26 -9.27 4.23
C GLY A 35 -5.21 -9.85 5.19
N ILE A 36 -5.31 -9.47 6.45
CA ILE A 36 -4.36 -9.91 7.49
C ILE A 36 -4.93 -11.05 8.33
N GLY A 37 -4.11 -12.07 8.54
CA GLY A 37 -4.32 -13.13 9.52
C GLY A 37 -5.34 -14.19 9.13
N GLU A 38 -5.22 -15.30 9.81
CA GLU A 38 -5.97 -16.55 9.52
C GLU A 38 -7.49 -16.37 9.56
N THR A 39 -7.99 -15.62 10.54
CA THR A 39 -9.42 -15.43 10.76
C THR A 39 -10.08 -14.69 9.58
N ASN A 40 -9.41 -13.65 9.06
CA ASN A 40 -9.93 -12.87 7.94
C ASN A 40 -9.90 -13.66 6.64
N GLY A 41 -8.80 -14.38 6.36
CA GLY A 41 -8.71 -15.28 5.22
C GLY A 41 -9.81 -16.36 5.22
N LYS A 42 -10.07 -17.00 6.37
CA LYS A 42 -11.15 -17.98 6.52
C LYS A 42 -12.55 -17.39 6.26
N LYS A 43 -12.81 -16.18 6.78
CA LYS A 43 -14.08 -15.48 6.59
C LYS A 43 -14.28 -15.09 5.12
N ALA A 44 -13.24 -14.59 4.46
CA ALA A 44 -13.29 -14.23 3.04
C ALA A 44 -13.57 -15.47 2.17
N LEU A 45 -12.83 -16.56 2.37
CA LEU A 45 -13.07 -17.83 1.65
C LEU A 45 -14.50 -18.37 1.85
N LYS A 46 -15.02 -18.31 3.09
CA LYS A 46 -16.39 -18.72 3.37
C LYS A 46 -17.38 -17.85 2.62
N SER A 47 -17.20 -16.53 2.65
CA SER A 47 -18.10 -15.59 1.97
C SER A 47 -18.12 -15.76 0.44
N ILE A 48 -16.94 -15.98 -0.17
CA ILE A 48 -16.82 -16.25 -1.61
C ILE A 48 -17.55 -17.56 -1.98
N ARG A 49 -17.31 -18.62 -1.22
CA ARG A 49 -17.95 -19.92 -1.46
C ARG A 49 -19.46 -19.86 -1.34
N GLU A 50 -19.99 -19.16 -0.32
CA GLU A 50 -21.43 -19.04 -0.09
C GLU A 50 -22.14 -18.19 -1.17
N ALA A 51 -21.43 -17.18 -1.73
CA ALA A 51 -22.01 -16.28 -2.71
C ALA A 51 -21.89 -16.77 -4.16
N LEU A 52 -20.78 -17.42 -4.51
CA LEU A 52 -20.45 -17.76 -5.90
C LEU A 52 -20.42 -19.26 -6.16
N GLU A 53 -20.58 -20.11 -5.13
CA GLU A 53 -20.40 -21.58 -5.20
C GLU A 53 -19.04 -21.98 -5.80
N SER A 54 -18.04 -21.08 -5.69
CA SER A 54 -16.73 -21.18 -6.30
C SER A 54 -15.63 -21.47 -5.29
N ASN A 55 -14.55 -22.11 -5.77
CA ASN A 55 -13.28 -22.18 -5.03
C ASN A 55 -12.33 -21.09 -5.51
N VAL A 56 -11.45 -20.61 -4.63
CA VAL A 56 -10.37 -19.71 -5.01
C VAL A 56 -9.23 -20.51 -5.62
N SER A 57 -8.89 -20.23 -6.88
CA SER A 57 -7.78 -20.89 -7.60
C SER A 57 -6.54 -20.01 -7.72
N THR A 58 -6.70 -18.71 -7.56
CA THR A 58 -5.62 -17.73 -7.73
C THR A 58 -5.76 -16.59 -6.74
N ILE A 59 -4.62 -16.11 -6.22
CA ILE A 59 -4.47 -14.90 -5.46
C ILE A 59 -3.62 -13.93 -6.30
N VAL A 60 -4.05 -12.70 -6.46
CA VAL A 60 -3.28 -11.60 -7.05
C VAL A 60 -3.07 -10.56 -5.95
N THR A 61 -1.86 -10.46 -5.43
CA THR A 61 -1.52 -9.50 -4.39
C THR A 61 -1.17 -8.15 -5.03
N THR A 62 -1.75 -7.07 -4.55
CA THR A 62 -1.52 -5.71 -5.10
C THR A 62 -0.17 -5.14 -4.69
N HIS A 63 0.28 -5.44 -3.46
CA HIS A 63 1.58 -5.00 -2.92
C HIS A 63 2.01 -5.80 -1.68
N GLY A 64 3.24 -5.54 -1.22
CA GLY A 64 3.93 -6.36 -0.21
C GLY A 64 3.65 -6.02 1.26
N HIS A 65 2.59 -5.28 1.61
CA HIS A 65 2.26 -5.02 3.00
C HIS A 65 1.47 -6.17 3.63
N ALA A 66 1.79 -6.46 4.90
CA ALA A 66 1.28 -7.63 5.61
C ALA A 66 -0.26 -7.66 5.73
N ASP A 67 -0.91 -6.53 5.76
CA ASP A 67 -2.37 -6.45 5.82
C ASP A 67 -3.06 -6.76 4.48
N HIS A 68 -2.32 -6.78 3.36
CA HIS A 68 -2.82 -7.19 2.04
C HIS A 68 -2.57 -8.66 1.74
N PHE A 69 -1.39 -9.21 2.07
CA PHE A 69 -1.05 -10.60 1.76
C PHE A 69 -1.05 -11.53 2.97
N GLY A 70 -1.27 -11.05 4.19
CA GLY A 70 -1.03 -11.80 5.42
C GLY A 70 -1.91 -13.04 5.62
N ALA A 71 -2.99 -13.19 4.85
CA ALA A 71 -3.78 -14.41 4.86
C ALA A 71 -3.47 -15.35 3.67
N ASN A 72 -2.50 -15.04 2.80
CA ASN A 72 -2.13 -15.89 1.64
C ASN A 72 -1.89 -17.35 2.06
N VAL A 73 -1.08 -17.56 3.10
CA VAL A 73 -0.74 -18.91 3.58
C VAL A 73 -1.98 -19.73 3.91
N VAL A 74 -2.95 -19.12 4.56
CA VAL A 74 -4.22 -19.79 4.93
C VAL A 74 -5.06 -20.10 3.72
N VAL A 75 -5.15 -19.16 2.78
CA VAL A 75 -5.88 -19.35 1.52
C VAL A 75 -5.23 -20.46 0.71
N VAL A 76 -3.92 -20.39 0.47
CA VAL A 76 -3.16 -21.42 -0.28
C VAL A 76 -3.31 -22.80 0.37
N LYS A 77 -3.14 -22.91 1.69
CA LYS A 77 -3.29 -24.19 2.41
C LYS A 77 -4.67 -24.83 2.24
N ARG A 78 -5.72 -24.01 2.09
CA ARG A 78 -7.11 -24.49 2.00
C ARG A 78 -7.59 -24.77 0.59
N THR A 79 -7.00 -24.09 -0.41
CA THR A 79 -7.53 -24.11 -1.78
C THR A 79 -6.53 -24.60 -2.82
N GLY A 80 -5.23 -24.58 -2.51
CA GLY A 80 -4.17 -24.80 -3.48
C GLY A 80 -3.98 -23.63 -4.46
N ALA A 81 -4.51 -22.44 -4.14
CA ALA A 81 -4.44 -21.27 -5.01
C ALA A 81 -2.99 -20.92 -5.37
N ARG A 82 -2.77 -20.54 -6.63
CA ARG A 82 -1.51 -19.95 -7.09
C ARG A 82 -1.43 -18.50 -6.69
N VAL A 83 -0.24 -18.05 -6.30
CA VAL A 83 -0.01 -16.67 -5.84
C VAL A 83 0.75 -15.89 -6.91
N TYR A 84 0.16 -14.76 -7.31
CA TYR A 84 0.75 -13.75 -8.17
C TYR A 84 1.12 -12.54 -7.31
N ALA A 85 2.34 -12.03 -7.45
CA ALA A 85 2.82 -10.86 -6.72
C ALA A 85 3.55 -9.90 -7.67
N PRO A 86 3.48 -8.57 -7.43
CA PRO A 86 4.16 -7.61 -8.29
C PRO A 86 5.68 -7.67 -8.12
N THR A 87 6.38 -7.35 -9.19
CA THR A 87 7.83 -7.17 -9.22
C THR A 87 8.28 -6.25 -8.08
N ILE A 88 9.39 -6.57 -7.43
CA ILE A 88 9.96 -5.94 -6.21
C ILE A 88 9.17 -6.32 -4.96
N ASP A 89 7.87 -6.09 -4.90
CA ASP A 89 7.05 -6.36 -3.71
C ASP A 89 6.97 -7.86 -3.38
N GLU A 90 7.17 -8.76 -4.36
CA GLU A 90 7.24 -10.21 -4.14
C GLU A 90 8.29 -10.61 -3.10
N VAL A 91 9.33 -9.79 -2.93
CA VAL A 91 10.39 -10.01 -1.93
C VAL A 91 9.83 -9.93 -0.51
N PHE A 92 8.91 -9.00 -0.25
CA PHE A 92 8.27 -8.86 1.06
C PHE A 92 7.30 -10.02 1.36
N LEU A 93 6.69 -10.61 0.33
CA LEU A 93 5.87 -11.80 0.49
C LEU A 93 6.72 -13.04 0.83
N ARG A 94 7.81 -13.24 0.09
CA ARG A 94 8.71 -14.39 0.29
C ARG A 94 9.51 -14.31 1.58
N TYR A 95 9.95 -13.09 1.92
CA TYR A 95 10.85 -12.80 3.04
C TYR A 95 10.29 -11.63 3.87
N PRO A 96 9.17 -11.81 4.56
CA PRO A 96 8.42 -10.71 5.18
C PRO A 96 9.21 -9.95 6.26
N MET A 97 10.31 -10.53 6.78
CA MET A 97 11.20 -9.84 7.70
C MET A 97 11.89 -8.61 7.08
N PHE A 98 11.97 -8.53 5.73
CA PHE A 98 12.51 -7.35 5.09
C PHE A 98 11.66 -6.09 5.31
N GLN A 99 10.35 -6.22 5.53
CA GLN A 99 9.50 -5.07 5.82
C GLN A 99 9.91 -4.38 7.14
N PRO A 100 9.89 -5.03 8.31
CA PRO A 100 10.34 -4.39 9.55
C PRO A 100 11.83 -4.02 9.54
N SER A 101 12.69 -4.78 8.86
CA SER A 101 14.11 -4.43 8.71
C SER A 101 14.29 -3.15 7.90
N SER A 102 13.53 -2.94 6.82
CA SER A 102 13.58 -1.71 6.02
C SER A 102 13.17 -0.49 6.84
N LEU A 103 12.16 -0.62 7.67
CA LEU A 103 11.74 0.44 8.59
C LEU A 103 12.81 0.76 9.64
N PHE A 104 13.62 -0.22 10.01
CA PHE A 104 14.69 -0.10 11.01
C PHE A 104 16.08 0.17 10.36
N GLY A 105 16.10 0.78 9.20
CA GLY A 105 17.34 1.15 8.50
C GLY A 105 18.13 -0.03 7.95
N GLY A 106 17.50 -1.17 7.67
CA GLY A 106 18.12 -2.39 7.18
C GLY A 106 18.77 -3.27 8.25
N ALA A 107 18.73 -2.86 9.51
CA ALA A 107 19.22 -3.65 10.63
C ALA A 107 18.20 -4.69 11.08
N ASP A 108 18.64 -5.64 11.93
CA ASP A 108 17.74 -6.58 12.61
C ASP A 108 16.77 -5.80 13.51
N PRO A 109 15.45 -5.86 13.25
CA PRO A 109 14.51 -4.94 13.87
C PRO A 109 14.20 -5.29 15.33
N LEU A 110 13.76 -4.29 16.08
CA LEU A 110 13.24 -4.46 17.44
C LEU A 110 12.09 -5.48 17.46
N ASP A 111 11.94 -6.18 18.57
CA ASP A 111 10.82 -7.14 18.75
C ASP A 111 9.45 -6.45 18.57
N ALA A 112 9.32 -5.19 18.96
CA ALA A 112 8.10 -4.40 18.77
C ALA A 112 7.70 -4.21 17.29
N LEU A 113 8.64 -4.36 16.35
CA LEU A 113 8.39 -4.27 14.90
C LEU A 113 8.09 -5.65 14.27
N ARG A 114 8.23 -6.74 15.02
CA ARG A 114 8.09 -8.12 14.53
C ARG A 114 6.67 -8.66 14.68
N GLY A 115 5.66 -7.86 14.42
CA GLY A 115 4.27 -8.32 14.56
C GLY A 115 3.25 -7.28 14.15
N GLY A 116 1.99 -7.54 14.50
CA GLY A 116 0.88 -6.67 14.13
C GLY A 116 0.69 -6.59 12.61
N PHE A 117 0.55 -5.37 12.10
CA PHE A 117 0.38 -5.11 10.67
C PHE A 117 1.72 -4.97 9.91
N LEU A 118 2.87 -5.10 10.61
CA LEU A 118 4.20 -4.95 10.00
C LEU A 118 4.83 -6.27 9.56
N LEU A 119 4.32 -7.40 10.03
CA LEU A 119 4.89 -8.72 9.75
C LEU A 119 3.79 -9.76 9.60
N ALA A 120 3.84 -10.52 8.50
CA ALA A 120 3.00 -11.68 8.24
C ALA A 120 3.86 -12.95 8.07
N ASP A 121 3.19 -14.10 7.98
CA ASP A 121 3.85 -15.34 7.56
C ASP A 121 4.30 -15.26 6.10
N ALA A 122 5.43 -15.88 5.78
CA ALA A 122 5.96 -15.94 4.42
C ALA A 122 4.95 -16.60 3.47
N SER A 123 4.67 -15.94 2.36
CA SER A 123 3.77 -16.43 1.31
C SER A 123 4.57 -17.08 0.17
N PRO A 124 4.10 -18.20 -0.39
CA PRO A 124 4.62 -18.62 -1.70
C PRO A 124 4.30 -17.53 -2.74
N VAL A 125 5.11 -17.46 -3.78
CA VAL A 125 4.85 -16.64 -4.98
C VAL A 125 5.17 -17.54 -6.19
N ASP A 126 4.14 -17.85 -6.97
CA ASP A 126 4.26 -18.74 -8.14
C ASP A 126 4.54 -17.95 -9.41
N VAL A 127 4.04 -16.72 -9.50
CA VAL A 127 4.20 -15.85 -10.66
C VAL A 127 4.50 -14.43 -10.19
N VAL A 128 5.52 -13.84 -10.79
CA VAL A 128 5.83 -12.41 -10.64
C VAL A 128 5.23 -11.67 -11.84
N TYR A 129 4.56 -10.53 -11.61
CA TYR A 129 3.93 -9.77 -12.68
C TYR A 129 4.28 -8.28 -12.57
N ASP A 130 4.07 -7.55 -13.67
CA ASP A 130 4.30 -6.11 -13.75
C ASP A 130 3.13 -5.42 -14.48
N ALA A 131 3.22 -4.10 -14.66
CA ALA A 131 2.21 -3.31 -15.36
C ALA A 131 1.99 -3.79 -16.81
N GLY A 132 0.75 -3.75 -17.26
CA GLY A 132 0.31 -4.20 -18.57
C GLY A 132 -0.79 -5.25 -18.50
N PRO A 133 -1.12 -5.92 -19.60
CA PRO A 133 -2.18 -6.94 -19.62
C PRO A 133 -1.75 -8.20 -18.86
N LEU A 134 -2.64 -8.70 -18.02
CA LEU A 134 -2.48 -9.95 -17.25
C LEU A 134 -3.71 -10.83 -17.46
N VAL A 135 -3.53 -12.01 -18.05
CA VAL A 135 -4.62 -12.95 -18.27
C VAL A 135 -4.57 -14.07 -17.25
N ILE A 136 -5.65 -14.24 -16.48
CA ILE A 136 -5.80 -15.30 -15.47
C ILE A 136 -7.16 -15.96 -15.67
N ASP A 137 -7.15 -17.28 -15.82
CA ASP A 137 -8.37 -18.08 -16.00
C ASP A 137 -9.32 -17.49 -17.07
N GLY A 138 -8.75 -17.07 -18.22
CA GLY A 138 -9.47 -16.48 -19.33
C GLY A 138 -10.02 -15.06 -19.10
N VAL A 139 -9.73 -14.45 -17.95
CA VAL A 139 -10.10 -13.06 -17.66
C VAL A 139 -8.88 -12.16 -17.87
N GLU A 140 -9.06 -11.10 -18.63
CA GLU A 140 -8.05 -10.07 -18.84
C GLU A 140 -8.17 -9.00 -17.75
N LEU A 141 -7.06 -8.75 -17.05
CA LEU A 141 -6.89 -7.67 -16.09
C LEU A 141 -5.88 -6.68 -16.67
N GLU A 142 -6.19 -5.40 -16.65
CA GLU A 142 -5.21 -4.34 -16.92
C GLU A 142 -4.50 -3.99 -15.62
N VAL A 143 -3.19 -4.22 -15.58
CA VAL A 143 -2.35 -3.90 -14.43
C VAL A 143 -1.77 -2.50 -14.58
N ILE A 144 -2.05 -1.65 -13.62
CA ILE A 144 -1.63 -0.24 -13.59
C ILE A 144 -0.53 -0.08 -12.54
N ASP A 145 0.60 0.53 -12.94
CA ASP A 145 1.67 0.84 -11.99
C ASP A 145 1.26 1.98 -11.07
N LEU A 146 1.10 1.66 -9.78
CA LEU A 146 0.76 2.58 -8.70
C LEU A 146 1.87 2.63 -7.64
N SER A 147 3.11 2.38 -8.04
CA SER A 147 4.27 2.46 -7.15
C SER A 147 4.35 3.80 -6.42
N GLY A 148 4.78 3.78 -5.17
CA GLY A 148 4.94 4.99 -4.34
C GLY A 148 4.55 4.76 -2.89
N HIS A 149 3.42 4.13 -2.61
CA HIS A 149 3.08 3.64 -1.28
C HIS A 149 4.01 2.46 -0.90
N SER A 150 4.16 1.48 -1.77
CA SER A 150 5.23 0.48 -1.75
C SER A 150 6.07 0.57 -3.03
N PRO A 151 7.25 -0.10 -3.11
CA PRO A 151 8.12 -0.05 -4.28
C PRO A 151 7.46 -0.54 -5.57
N GLY A 152 6.60 -1.54 -5.48
CA GLY A 152 6.01 -2.23 -6.63
C GLY A 152 4.49 -2.25 -6.68
N GLN A 153 3.78 -1.45 -5.87
CA GLN A 153 2.32 -1.46 -5.81
C GLN A 153 1.67 -1.38 -7.20
N LYS A 154 0.65 -2.20 -7.41
CA LYS A 154 -0.15 -2.24 -8.64
C LYS A 154 -1.64 -2.06 -8.34
N GLY A 155 -2.32 -1.40 -9.26
CA GLY A 155 -3.77 -1.42 -9.35
C GLY A 155 -4.23 -2.41 -10.42
N LEU A 156 -5.45 -2.90 -10.33
CA LEU A 156 -6.03 -3.88 -11.24
C LEU A 156 -7.37 -3.37 -11.75
N LEU A 157 -7.50 -3.21 -13.06
CA LEU A 157 -8.77 -2.85 -13.70
C LEU A 157 -9.34 -4.09 -14.41
N VAL A 158 -10.57 -4.43 -14.11
CA VAL A 158 -11.31 -5.54 -14.72
C VAL A 158 -12.79 -5.22 -14.79
N ASP A 159 -13.42 -5.40 -15.95
CA ASP A 159 -14.85 -5.14 -16.19
C ASP A 159 -15.33 -3.76 -15.68
N GLY A 160 -14.49 -2.74 -15.81
CA GLY A 160 -14.80 -1.39 -15.33
C GLY A 160 -14.72 -1.20 -13.82
N VAL A 161 -14.27 -2.20 -13.05
CA VAL A 161 -13.98 -2.11 -11.63
C VAL A 161 -12.48 -1.94 -11.43
N PHE A 162 -12.07 -0.88 -10.72
CA PHE A 162 -10.68 -0.55 -10.46
C PHE A 162 -10.31 -0.81 -8.99
N PHE A 163 -9.57 -1.88 -8.75
CA PHE A 163 -8.94 -2.15 -7.46
C PHE A 163 -7.66 -1.31 -7.37
N CYS A 164 -7.73 -0.17 -6.70
CA CYS A 164 -6.66 0.82 -6.70
C CYS A 164 -5.68 0.68 -5.53
N ALA A 165 -5.78 -0.38 -4.73
CA ALA A 165 -4.93 -0.64 -3.57
C ALA A 165 -4.82 0.61 -2.66
N ASP A 166 -3.62 0.91 -2.17
CA ASP A 166 -3.35 2.01 -1.24
C ASP A 166 -2.78 3.26 -1.93
N VAL A 167 -3.10 3.44 -3.23
CA VAL A 167 -2.79 4.71 -3.91
C VAL A 167 -3.58 5.87 -3.31
N VAL A 168 -4.76 5.59 -2.76
CA VAL A 168 -5.55 6.52 -1.96
C VAL A 168 -5.93 5.89 -0.64
N LEU A 169 -5.85 6.66 0.43
CA LEU A 169 -6.28 6.29 1.76
C LEU A 169 -7.52 7.09 2.15
N PRO A 170 -8.49 6.50 2.86
CA PRO A 170 -9.70 7.21 3.29
C PRO A 170 -9.40 8.24 4.37
N GLU A 171 -10.26 9.24 4.49
CA GLU A 171 -10.13 10.33 5.46
C GLU A 171 -9.85 9.84 6.88
N SER A 172 -10.51 8.77 7.31
CA SER A 172 -10.32 8.21 8.65
C SER A 172 -8.89 7.70 8.91
N VAL A 173 -8.22 7.16 7.90
CA VAL A 173 -6.82 6.73 7.97
C VAL A 173 -5.91 7.95 7.95
N LEU A 174 -6.13 8.90 7.05
CA LEU A 174 -5.34 10.13 6.95
C LEU A 174 -5.46 10.98 8.22
N ALA A 175 -6.66 11.07 8.80
CA ALA A 175 -6.89 11.78 10.06
C ALA A 175 -6.21 11.10 11.25
N LYS A 176 -6.11 9.75 11.25
CA LYS A 176 -5.47 8.98 12.31
C LYS A 176 -3.95 9.14 12.31
N TYR A 177 -3.33 9.01 11.14
CA TYR A 177 -1.87 8.96 11.05
C TYR A 177 -1.22 10.32 10.74
N ARG A 178 -1.97 11.30 10.24
CA ARG A 178 -1.52 12.67 9.91
C ARG A 178 -0.48 12.76 8.79
N ILE A 179 0.28 11.72 8.56
CA ILE A 179 1.28 11.59 7.50
C ILE A 179 0.99 10.25 6.80
N PRO A 180 0.79 10.21 5.48
CA PRO A 180 0.61 8.95 4.77
C PRO A 180 1.95 8.21 4.73
N TYR A 181 1.95 6.90 5.01
CA TYR A 181 3.15 6.09 4.78
C TYR A 181 3.44 6.03 3.29
N LEU A 182 4.65 6.42 2.91
CA LEU A 182 5.11 6.41 1.51
C LEU A 182 6.55 5.92 1.43
N TYR A 183 6.80 4.99 0.51
CA TYR A 183 8.14 4.60 0.10
C TYR A 183 8.79 5.68 -0.78
N SER A 184 8.01 6.31 -1.68
CA SER A 184 8.49 7.35 -2.58
C SER A 184 7.39 8.38 -2.86
N VAL A 185 7.62 9.62 -2.43
CA VAL A 185 6.68 10.74 -2.68
C VAL A 185 6.57 11.05 -4.18
N THR A 186 7.68 11.07 -4.90
CA THR A 186 7.70 11.33 -6.35
C THR A 186 6.84 10.31 -7.12
N GLN A 187 7.05 9.02 -6.84
CA GLN A 187 6.28 7.97 -7.48
C GLN A 187 4.80 8.02 -7.07
N HIS A 188 4.52 8.30 -5.80
CA HIS A 188 3.14 8.37 -5.31
C HIS A 188 2.34 9.50 -5.96
N LEU A 189 2.92 10.68 -6.14
CA LEU A 189 2.29 11.78 -6.87
C LEU A 189 1.98 11.37 -8.32
N THR A 190 2.91 10.68 -8.99
CA THR A 190 2.69 10.11 -10.33
C THR A 190 1.60 9.02 -10.31
N ALA A 191 1.56 8.18 -9.27
CA ALA A 191 0.54 7.15 -9.12
C ALA A 191 -0.86 7.74 -8.92
N LEU A 192 -0.98 8.86 -8.19
CA LEU A 192 -2.25 9.61 -8.08
C LEU A 192 -2.71 10.14 -9.45
N ASP A 193 -1.79 10.63 -10.29
CA ASP A 193 -2.12 11.08 -11.66
C ASP A 193 -2.58 9.91 -12.54
N ARG A 194 -1.89 8.77 -12.45
CA ARG A 194 -2.28 7.54 -13.16
C ARG A 194 -3.65 7.05 -12.71
N ALA A 195 -3.91 6.99 -11.39
CA ALA A 195 -5.20 6.59 -10.85
C ALA A 195 -6.34 7.53 -11.32
N ALA A 196 -6.09 8.84 -11.40
CA ALA A 196 -7.04 9.82 -11.91
C ALA A 196 -7.36 9.62 -13.40
N ALA A 197 -6.44 9.06 -14.18
CA ALA A 197 -6.62 8.80 -15.61
C ALA A 197 -7.37 7.48 -15.91
N VAL A 198 -7.53 6.60 -14.93
CA VAL A 198 -8.24 5.33 -15.11
C VAL A 198 -9.72 5.57 -15.32
N ARG A 199 -10.24 5.03 -16.41
CA ARG A 199 -11.70 5.04 -16.69
C ARG A 199 -12.33 3.79 -16.08
N CYS A 200 -13.03 3.96 -14.99
CA CYS A 200 -13.76 2.90 -14.31
C CYS A 200 -15.18 3.35 -13.97
N HIS A 201 -16.06 2.40 -13.68
CA HIS A 201 -17.40 2.68 -13.15
C HIS A 201 -17.40 2.69 -11.63
N ILE A 202 -16.55 1.87 -11.01
CA ILE A 202 -16.40 1.74 -9.57
C ILE A 202 -14.91 1.57 -9.26
N ALA A 203 -14.42 2.31 -8.27
CA ALA A 203 -13.11 2.12 -7.68
C ALA A 203 -13.24 1.47 -6.30
N VAL A 204 -12.37 0.50 -6.04
CA VAL A 204 -12.26 -0.23 -4.78
C VAL A 204 -10.87 0.07 -4.20
N PRO A 205 -10.76 1.04 -3.27
CA PRO A 205 -9.52 1.29 -2.52
C PRO A 205 -9.15 0.09 -1.64
N GLY A 206 -7.88 -0.05 -1.28
CA GLY A 206 -7.44 -1.07 -0.33
C GLY A 206 -8.17 -0.93 1.01
N HIS A 207 -8.41 0.30 1.44
CA HIS A 207 -9.11 0.62 2.68
C HIS A 207 -10.30 1.56 2.45
N GLY A 208 -11.35 1.40 3.26
CA GLY A 208 -12.51 2.29 3.28
C GLY A 208 -13.62 1.93 2.30
N ALA A 209 -14.44 2.89 1.96
CA ALA A 209 -15.60 2.70 1.09
C ALA A 209 -15.21 2.68 -0.40
N ILE A 210 -15.96 1.92 -1.18
CA ILE A 210 -15.91 2.00 -2.65
C ILE A 210 -16.50 3.33 -3.14
N THR A 211 -16.11 3.76 -4.32
CA THR A 211 -16.61 5.01 -4.92
C THR A 211 -16.76 4.89 -6.44
N GLU A 212 -17.69 5.65 -7.00
CA GLU A 212 -17.83 5.82 -8.44
C GLU A 212 -16.91 6.94 -8.98
N ASP A 213 -16.37 7.79 -8.08
CA ASP A 213 -15.47 8.88 -8.43
C ASP A 213 -14.32 8.99 -7.41
N LEU A 214 -13.10 8.78 -7.89
CA LEU A 214 -11.87 8.90 -7.09
C LEU A 214 -11.39 10.34 -6.88
N THR A 215 -11.97 11.31 -7.56
CA THR A 215 -11.45 12.69 -7.60
C THR A 215 -11.28 13.29 -6.22
N GLU A 216 -12.28 13.15 -5.35
CA GLU A 216 -12.21 13.69 -3.98
C GLU A 216 -11.13 13.01 -3.15
N LEU A 217 -11.04 11.67 -3.19
CA LEU A 217 -10.02 10.91 -2.48
C LEU A 217 -8.61 11.25 -2.97
N ILE A 218 -8.41 11.35 -4.29
CA ILE A 218 -7.13 11.75 -4.90
C ILE A 218 -6.72 13.14 -4.43
N ASN A 219 -7.64 14.11 -4.48
CA ASN A 219 -7.37 15.48 -4.06
C ASN A 219 -7.04 15.57 -2.56
N MET A 220 -7.73 14.82 -1.72
CA MET A 220 -7.47 14.75 -0.28
C MET A 220 -6.06 14.19 0.00
N ASN A 221 -5.70 13.06 -0.63
CA ASN A 221 -4.38 12.44 -0.47
C ASN A 221 -3.26 13.36 -0.98
N ARG A 222 -3.43 13.96 -2.16
CA ARG A 222 -2.50 14.92 -2.74
C ARG A 222 -2.31 16.15 -1.83
N SER A 223 -3.40 16.72 -1.31
CA SER A 223 -3.36 17.87 -0.42
C SER A 223 -2.61 17.57 0.88
N LEU A 224 -2.74 16.35 1.41
CA LEU A 224 -1.98 15.95 2.58
C LEU A 224 -0.48 15.83 2.28
N VAL A 225 -0.09 15.28 1.12
CA VAL A 225 1.32 15.23 0.69
C VAL A 225 1.90 16.65 0.62
N HIS A 226 1.20 17.59 -0.04
CA HIS A 226 1.67 18.98 -0.11
C HIS A 226 1.75 19.64 1.27
N ARG A 227 0.79 19.40 2.16
CA ARG A 227 0.82 19.90 3.53
C ARG A 227 2.07 19.41 4.30
N VAL A 228 2.45 18.14 4.13
CA VAL A 228 3.68 17.60 4.76
C VAL A 228 4.92 18.29 4.17
N ILE A 229 4.95 18.51 2.85
CA ILE A 229 6.03 19.27 2.18
C ILE A 229 6.15 20.67 2.76
N ASP A 230 5.06 21.41 2.89
CA ASP A 230 5.05 22.77 3.45
C ASP A 230 5.58 22.80 4.88
N VAL A 231 5.21 21.82 5.70
CA VAL A 231 5.71 21.70 7.08
C VAL A 231 7.21 21.41 7.09
N ILE A 232 7.70 20.48 6.27
CA ILE A 232 9.15 20.19 6.16
C ILE A 232 9.91 21.43 5.71
N MET A 233 9.43 22.13 4.70
CA MET A 233 10.05 23.37 4.22
C MET A 233 10.06 24.47 5.29
N SER A 234 9.02 24.57 6.10
CA SER A 234 8.97 25.50 7.23
C SER A 234 9.98 25.13 8.34
N GLU A 235 10.10 23.85 8.67
CA GLU A 235 11.10 23.37 9.65
C GLU A 235 12.53 23.64 9.19
N LEU A 236 12.80 23.60 7.88
CA LEU A 236 14.10 23.83 7.28
C LEU A 236 14.42 25.32 7.04
N GLU A 237 13.72 26.28 7.70
CA GLU A 237 14.17 27.68 7.73
C GLU A 237 15.58 27.83 8.34
N THR A 238 15.99 26.88 9.18
CA THR A 238 17.35 26.71 9.66
C THR A 238 17.81 25.27 9.41
N PRO A 239 19.10 25.03 9.14
CA PRO A 239 19.62 23.67 8.97
C PRO A 239 19.36 22.80 10.20
N GLN A 240 18.92 21.56 9.97
CA GLN A 240 18.55 20.61 11.02
C GLN A 240 19.10 19.22 10.75
N THR A 241 19.35 18.46 11.81
CA THR A 241 19.56 17.02 11.69
C THR A 241 18.26 16.31 11.30
N ALA A 242 18.38 15.15 10.67
CA ALA A 242 17.22 14.35 10.28
C ALA A 242 16.29 14.02 11.48
N GLU A 243 16.86 13.77 12.64
CA GLU A 243 16.10 13.47 13.87
C GLU A 243 15.36 14.70 14.41
N ALA A 244 16.01 15.87 14.42
CA ALA A 244 15.39 17.11 14.85
C ALA A 244 14.23 17.49 13.91
N LEU A 245 14.47 17.37 12.59
CA LEU A 245 13.46 17.62 11.58
C LEU A 245 12.25 16.67 11.73
N LEU A 246 12.49 15.36 11.91
CA LEU A 246 11.42 14.40 12.18
C LEU A 246 10.57 14.84 13.38
N THR A 247 11.22 15.19 14.49
CA THR A 247 10.53 15.66 15.71
C THR A 247 9.68 16.91 15.44
N GLY A 248 10.22 17.89 14.73
CA GLY A 248 9.51 19.13 14.37
C GLY A 248 8.29 18.86 13.48
N VAL A 249 8.46 18.05 12.44
CA VAL A 249 7.39 17.67 11.51
C VAL A 249 6.26 16.93 12.23
N LEU A 250 6.60 15.95 13.08
CA LEU A 250 5.61 15.19 13.83
C LEU A 250 4.83 16.09 14.80
N SER A 251 5.52 17.01 15.48
CA SER A 251 4.89 17.96 16.41
C SER A 251 3.94 18.93 15.68
N ARG A 252 4.35 19.49 14.54
CA ARG A 252 3.49 20.44 13.78
C ARG A 252 2.28 19.80 13.14
N LEU A 253 2.38 18.53 12.78
CA LEU A 253 1.26 17.78 12.20
C LEU A 253 0.39 17.11 13.27
N ASP A 254 0.73 17.26 14.55
CA ASP A 254 0.05 16.59 15.66
C ASP A 254 -0.07 15.07 15.39
N ALA A 255 1.02 14.48 14.89
CA ALA A 255 1.07 13.05 14.56
C ALA A 255 1.13 12.23 15.86
N PRO A 256 0.15 11.32 16.10
CA PRO A 256 0.10 10.56 17.33
C PRO A 256 1.14 9.43 17.31
N ILE A 257 2.28 9.65 17.94
CA ILE A 257 3.31 8.63 18.12
C ILE A 257 3.45 8.32 19.61
N SER A 258 3.18 7.07 19.96
CA SER A 258 3.26 6.58 21.33
C SER A 258 4.08 5.30 21.47
N ASP A 259 4.51 4.70 20.36
CA ASP A 259 5.20 3.42 20.32
C ASP A 259 6.28 3.36 19.22
N ALA A 260 7.12 2.33 19.30
CA ALA A 260 8.17 2.10 18.31
C ALA A 260 7.63 1.82 16.89
N PRO A 261 6.57 1.00 16.68
CA PRO A 261 5.98 0.81 15.37
C PRO A 261 5.57 2.12 14.68
N GLY A 262 4.88 3.01 15.39
CA GLY A 262 4.48 4.32 14.87
C GLY A 262 5.67 5.19 14.49
N TYR A 263 6.70 5.26 15.36
CA TYR A 263 7.90 6.03 15.10
C TYR A 263 8.65 5.53 13.85
N TYR A 264 8.95 4.23 13.78
CA TYR A 264 9.71 3.65 12.68
C TYR A 264 8.91 3.52 11.38
N LEU A 265 7.59 3.63 11.42
CA LEU A 265 6.78 3.77 10.21
C LEU A 265 6.93 5.18 9.60
N LEU A 266 6.98 6.21 10.43
CA LEU A 266 7.02 7.60 9.96
C LEU A 266 8.43 8.13 9.66
N GLN A 267 9.46 7.59 10.32
CA GLN A 267 10.84 7.99 10.06
C GLN A 267 11.25 7.81 8.58
N PRO A 268 11.15 6.62 7.96
CA PRO A 268 11.47 6.45 6.55
C PRO A 268 10.55 7.23 5.62
N THR A 269 9.30 7.47 6.03
CA THR A 269 8.39 8.32 5.28
C THR A 269 8.91 9.76 5.18
N VAL A 270 9.38 10.36 6.29
CA VAL A 270 10.00 11.69 6.25
C VAL A 270 11.24 11.69 5.35
N PHE A 271 12.04 10.62 5.36
CA PHE A 271 13.16 10.48 4.41
C PHE A 271 12.70 10.40 2.94
N ALA A 272 11.56 9.78 2.66
CA ALA A 272 11.00 9.77 1.31
C ALA A 272 10.59 11.18 0.84
N PHE A 273 10.06 12.01 1.74
CA PHE A 273 9.81 13.43 1.46
C PHE A 273 11.10 14.22 1.22
N LEU A 274 12.11 14.03 2.05
CA LEU A 274 13.41 14.69 1.87
C LEU A 274 14.07 14.30 0.55
N SER A 275 14.03 13.02 0.19
CA SER A 275 14.54 12.52 -1.09
C SER A 275 13.78 13.12 -2.30
N HIS A 276 12.47 13.33 -2.18
CA HIS A 276 11.67 14.02 -3.18
C HIS A 276 12.12 15.49 -3.32
N LEU A 277 12.18 16.21 -2.21
CA LEU A 277 12.55 17.64 -2.19
C LEU A 277 13.99 17.88 -2.67
N GLU A 278 14.92 16.97 -2.39
CA GLU A 278 16.27 17.03 -2.91
C GLU A 278 16.31 16.87 -4.43
N ARG A 279 15.56 15.91 -4.99
CA ARG A 279 15.43 15.73 -6.45
C ARG A 279 14.80 16.94 -7.16
N GLU A 280 13.89 17.63 -6.48
CA GLU A 280 13.29 18.88 -6.96
C GLU A 280 14.23 20.10 -6.77
N GLY A 281 15.40 19.91 -6.15
CA GLY A 281 16.35 20.98 -5.89
C GLY A 281 15.91 21.99 -4.82
N LEU A 282 14.94 21.61 -3.97
CA LEU A 282 14.39 22.49 -2.93
C LEU A 282 15.13 22.38 -1.60
N VAL A 283 15.78 21.24 -1.35
CA VAL A 283 16.60 21.01 -0.16
C VAL A 283 17.95 20.43 -0.55
N SER A 284 18.91 20.52 0.34
CA SER A 284 20.22 19.92 0.20
C SER A 284 20.60 19.14 1.46
N HIS A 285 21.41 18.10 1.27
CA HIS A 285 21.95 17.26 2.32
C HIS A 285 23.46 17.42 2.44
N SER A 286 23.95 17.46 3.67
CA SER A 286 25.39 17.48 3.98
C SER A 286 25.71 16.65 5.21
N ILE A 287 26.98 16.30 5.35
CA ILE A 287 27.51 15.75 6.61
C ILE A 287 28.32 16.86 7.30
N ASP A 288 27.81 17.31 8.43
CA ASP A 288 28.46 18.30 9.27
C ASP A 288 28.73 17.73 10.66
N GLU A 289 29.96 17.83 11.13
CA GLU A 289 30.41 17.25 12.41
C GLU A 289 29.92 15.82 12.65
N ARG A 290 29.95 14.96 11.61
CA ARG A 290 29.47 13.55 11.63
C ARG A 290 27.94 13.42 11.81
N ARG A 291 27.17 14.48 11.57
CA ARG A 291 25.71 14.49 11.59
C ARG A 291 25.16 14.66 10.18
N SER A 292 24.09 13.94 9.87
CA SER A 292 23.30 14.15 8.66
C SER A 292 22.48 15.43 8.83
N VAL A 293 22.75 16.45 8.04
CA VAL A 293 22.12 17.78 8.13
C VAL A 293 21.41 18.10 6.83
N TRP A 294 20.18 18.55 6.95
CA TRP A 294 19.33 19.02 5.87
C TRP A 294 19.13 20.52 5.96
N SER A 295 19.08 21.18 4.82
CA SER A 295 18.84 22.63 4.72
C SER A 295 18.04 22.93 3.45
N ARG A 296 17.40 24.09 3.37
CA ARG A 296 16.89 24.60 2.11
C ARG A 296 18.04 24.76 1.12
N ALA A 297 17.79 24.44 -0.16
CA ALA A 297 18.77 24.72 -1.20
C ALA A 297 19.02 26.24 -1.31
N SER A 298 20.28 26.61 -1.50
CA SER A 298 20.62 28.00 -1.79
C SER A 298 20.10 28.34 -3.21
N SER A 299 19.38 29.44 -3.32
CA SER A 299 18.91 30.00 -4.59
C SER A 299 20.08 30.41 -5.49
#